data_dcf002f1599222914a1ffce619476b71
#
_entry.id   dcf002f1599222914a1ffce619476b71
#
_cell.length_a   1.000
_cell.length_b   1.000
_cell.length_c   1.000
_cell.angle_alpha   90.00
_cell.angle_beta   90.00
_cell.angle_gamma   90.00
#
_symmetry.space_group_name_H-M   'P 1'
#
loop_
_entity.id
_entity.type
_entity.pdbx_description
1 polymer ?
#
loop_
_entity_poly.entity_id
_entity_poly.type
_entity_poly.pdbx_seq_one_letter_code
_entity_poly.pdbx_strand_id
1 'polypeptide(L)'
;MLSSIFPGIRSLAKRGLAGWLVIFGAVLTGAIVVMTLVSPWISPHNPSTLNVGHPLLPPSSQFPFGTDDVGRDMLSRVISGGGTMLQVAVLSVFVCMLVGVPLGLFSSYTGGLVDRFTSLIMDSVYAFPGLVLAIAITLVLGRGVINMSLSIAVVYIPSYFRVIRSQVFSIKELPYVEAANAAGAKKRTVLSRYVLPNVLPSIVVVATVNFADAILTAAGLTFIGMGVLVNVPDWGWDLTNGRRLLPSGSWWVIAFPGLMIILLALGFTLMGEGLSELLNPKLEEGGK
;
A
#
# COMPACT_ATOMS: atom_id res chain seq x y z
N MET A 1 19.54 17.16 -4.14
CA MET A 1 19.22 15.77 -4.49
C MET A 1 17.77 15.38 -4.16
N LEU A 2 17.20 15.71 -2.99
CA LEU A 2 15.76 15.45 -2.70
C LEU A 2 14.80 16.29 -3.57
N SER A 3 15.16 17.49 -3.97
CA SER A 3 14.34 18.34 -4.84
C SER A 3 14.20 17.82 -6.29
N SER A 4 15.08 16.93 -6.73
CA SER A 4 14.99 16.28 -8.04
C SER A 4 14.07 15.04 -8.03
N ILE A 5 13.79 14.48 -6.85
CA ILE A 5 12.93 13.31 -6.69
C ILE A 5 11.44 13.72 -6.69
N PHE A 6 11.12 14.93 -6.22
CA PHE A 6 9.76 15.47 -6.21
C PHE A 6 9.67 16.75 -7.07
N PRO A 7 9.63 16.61 -8.40
CA PRO A 7 9.40 17.74 -9.29
C PRO A 7 8.01 18.33 -9.02
N GLY A 8 7.89 19.66 -9.06
CA GLY A 8 6.59 20.31 -8.87
C GLY A 8 5.56 19.87 -9.91
N ILE A 9 4.26 19.95 -9.59
CA ILE A 9 3.14 19.50 -10.44
C ILE A 9 3.27 19.97 -11.90
N ARG A 10 3.70 21.24 -12.11
CA ARG A 10 3.91 21.80 -13.45
C ARG A 10 5.04 21.13 -14.25
N SER A 11 6.06 20.62 -13.57
CA SER A 11 7.16 19.90 -14.22
C SER A 11 6.78 18.44 -14.49
N LEU A 12 5.95 17.81 -13.64
CA LEU A 12 5.38 16.50 -13.89
C LEU A 12 4.47 16.48 -15.12
N ALA A 13 3.57 17.47 -15.24
CA ALA A 13 2.66 17.57 -16.38
C ALA A 13 3.40 17.69 -17.74
N LYS A 14 4.62 18.24 -17.75
CA LYS A 14 5.46 18.34 -18.95
C LYS A 14 6.16 17.00 -19.33
N ARG A 15 6.12 15.99 -18.48
CA ARG A 15 6.78 14.70 -18.70
C ARG A 15 5.87 13.64 -19.34
N GLY A 16 4.85 14.08 -20.09
CA GLY A 16 3.96 13.19 -20.86
C GLY A 16 3.01 12.36 -20.01
N LEU A 17 2.66 11.17 -20.49
CA LEU A 17 1.67 10.29 -19.86
C LEU A 17 2.06 9.89 -18.43
N ALA A 18 3.33 9.56 -18.20
CA ALA A 18 3.82 9.16 -16.88
C ALA A 18 3.58 10.25 -15.81
N GLY A 19 3.82 11.51 -16.17
CA GLY A 19 3.55 12.64 -15.27
C GLY A 19 2.06 12.78 -14.93
N TRP A 20 1.17 12.57 -15.90
CA TRP A 20 -0.27 12.61 -15.68
C TRP A 20 -0.77 11.44 -14.83
N LEU A 21 -0.20 10.22 -14.99
CA LEU A 21 -0.51 9.07 -14.14
C LEU A 21 -0.19 9.37 -12.67
N VAL A 22 0.99 9.96 -12.39
CA VAL A 22 1.35 10.37 -11.02
C VAL A 22 0.40 11.41 -10.47
N ILE A 23 0.08 12.45 -11.25
CA ILE A 23 -0.82 13.52 -10.81
C ILE A 23 -2.22 12.98 -10.53
N PHE A 24 -2.80 12.21 -11.46
CA PHE A 24 -4.15 11.68 -11.30
C PHE A 24 -4.21 10.69 -10.12
N GLY A 25 -3.24 9.78 -10.01
CA GLY A 25 -3.14 8.86 -8.87
C GLY A 25 -3.00 9.58 -7.53
N ALA A 26 -2.15 10.64 -7.47
CA ALA A 26 -1.96 11.44 -6.27
C ALA A 26 -3.22 12.23 -5.88
N VAL A 27 -3.93 12.82 -6.85
CA VAL A 27 -5.19 13.53 -6.61
C VAL A 27 -6.26 12.56 -6.12
N LEU A 28 -6.41 11.41 -6.76
CA LEU A 28 -7.39 10.39 -6.38
C LEU A 28 -7.13 9.86 -4.96
N THR A 29 -5.91 9.42 -4.69
CA THR A 29 -5.50 8.94 -3.37
C THR A 29 -5.61 10.05 -2.32
N GLY A 30 -5.13 11.25 -2.63
CA GLY A 30 -5.20 12.40 -1.74
C GLY A 30 -6.63 12.79 -1.39
N ALA A 31 -7.54 12.78 -2.36
CA ALA A 31 -8.96 13.06 -2.12
C ALA A 31 -9.59 12.05 -1.15
N ILE A 32 -9.28 10.75 -1.33
CA ILE A 32 -9.79 9.69 -0.43
C ILE A 32 -9.16 9.81 0.96
N VAL A 33 -7.86 10.08 1.06
CA VAL A 33 -7.18 10.29 2.36
C VAL A 33 -7.78 11.49 3.08
N VAL A 34 -7.95 12.64 2.39
CA VAL A 34 -8.55 13.84 2.97
C VAL A 34 -9.99 13.56 3.40
N MET A 35 -10.81 12.94 2.54
CA MET A 35 -12.19 12.56 2.87
C MET A 35 -12.23 11.73 4.16
N THR A 36 -11.35 10.74 4.28
CA THR A 36 -11.28 9.87 5.47
C THR A 36 -10.82 10.63 6.72
N LEU A 37 -9.84 11.53 6.59
CA LEU A 37 -9.35 12.32 7.73
C LEU A 37 -10.37 13.33 8.23
N VAL A 38 -11.13 13.94 7.33
CA VAL A 38 -12.19 14.90 7.70
C VAL A 38 -13.53 14.21 8.00
N SER A 39 -13.60 12.88 7.94
CA SER A 39 -14.82 12.11 8.16
C SER A 39 -15.58 12.47 9.45
N PRO A 40 -14.93 12.77 10.60
CA PRO A 40 -15.67 13.13 11.82
C PRO A 40 -16.51 14.41 11.68
N TRP A 41 -16.17 15.28 10.73
CA TRP A 41 -16.84 16.56 10.50
C TRP A 41 -17.84 16.53 9.34
N ILE A 42 -17.64 15.64 8.35
CA ILE A 42 -18.46 15.60 7.13
C ILE A 42 -19.45 14.44 7.09
N SER A 43 -19.31 13.43 7.98
CA SER A 43 -20.24 12.30 8.05
C SER A 43 -21.61 12.77 8.55
N PRO A 44 -22.71 12.53 7.82
CA PRO A 44 -24.05 12.95 8.25
C PRO A 44 -24.46 12.35 9.60
N HIS A 45 -24.02 11.11 9.86
CA HIS A 45 -24.32 10.38 11.10
C HIS A 45 -23.04 9.76 11.66
N ASN A 46 -23.09 9.35 12.93
CA ASN A 46 -21.99 8.54 13.47
C ASN A 46 -22.03 7.16 12.78
N PRO A 47 -20.94 6.75 12.11
CA PRO A 47 -20.90 5.53 11.27
C PRO A 47 -21.07 4.22 12.05
N SER A 48 -20.98 4.27 13.39
CA SER A 48 -21.16 3.11 14.27
C SER A 48 -22.55 3.07 14.96
N THR A 49 -23.34 4.14 14.84
CA THR A 49 -24.65 4.21 15.48
C THR A 49 -25.66 3.30 14.77
N LEU A 50 -26.28 2.43 15.54
CA LEU A 50 -27.32 1.49 15.08
C LEU A 50 -28.68 2.20 14.97
N ASN A 51 -29.57 1.69 14.11
CA ASN A 51 -30.95 2.16 13.97
C ASN A 51 -31.08 3.67 13.67
N VAL A 52 -30.14 4.23 12.90
CA VAL A 52 -30.26 5.62 12.39
C VAL A 52 -31.39 5.71 11.38
N GLY A 53 -31.59 4.64 10.60
CA GLY A 53 -32.76 4.43 9.74
C GLY A 53 -33.30 3.01 9.89
N HIS A 54 -34.38 2.68 9.17
CA HIS A 54 -34.79 1.28 9.08
C HIS A 54 -33.73 0.45 8.39
N PRO A 55 -33.55 -0.84 8.77
CA PRO A 55 -32.63 -1.75 8.10
C PRO A 55 -32.90 -1.86 6.59
N LEU A 56 -31.83 -1.92 5.80
CA LEU A 56 -31.83 -2.18 4.36
C LEU A 56 -32.67 -1.18 3.53
N LEU A 57 -32.75 0.08 3.96
CA LEU A 57 -33.34 1.13 3.13
C LEU A 57 -32.46 1.34 1.88
N PRO A 58 -33.07 1.37 0.69
CA PRO A 58 -32.33 1.68 -0.54
C PRO A 58 -31.83 3.13 -0.56
N PRO A 59 -30.89 3.48 -1.42
CA PRO A 59 -30.45 4.85 -1.64
C PRO A 59 -31.63 5.80 -1.86
N SER A 60 -31.64 6.92 -1.09
CA SER A 60 -32.72 7.91 -1.07
C SER A 60 -32.16 9.30 -0.74
N SER A 61 -32.99 10.34 -0.80
CA SER A 61 -32.61 11.70 -0.39
C SER A 61 -32.21 11.79 1.08
N GLN A 62 -32.79 10.96 1.96
CA GLN A 62 -32.49 10.91 3.38
C GLN A 62 -31.21 10.09 3.64
N PHE A 63 -31.03 8.99 2.93
CA PHE A 63 -29.86 8.10 3.01
C PHE A 63 -29.28 7.92 1.61
N PRO A 64 -28.37 8.80 1.17
CA PRO A 64 -27.87 8.80 -0.22
C PRO A 64 -27.23 7.46 -0.66
N PHE A 65 -26.63 6.73 0.27
CA PHE A 65 -26.05 5.40 0.02
C PHE A 65 -26.85 4.26 0.67
N GLY A 66 -28.07 4.57 1.16
CA GLY A 66 -28.92 3.62 1.86
C GLY A 66 -28.44 3.29 3.27
N THR A 67 -29.02 2.25 3.86
CA THR A 67 -28.66 1.72 5.18
C THR A 67 -28.24 0.26 5.11
N ASP A 68 -27.51 -0.20 6.11
CA ASP A 68 -27.13 -1.61 6.25
C ASP A 68 -28.20 -2.44 6.98
N ASP A 69 -27.88 -3.70 7.30
CA ASP A 69 -28.77 -4.66 7.97
C ASP A 69 -29.13 -4.32 9.42
N VAL A 70 -28.41 -3.40 10.04
CA VAL A 70 -28.68 -2.89 11.40
C VAL A 70 -29.05 -1.41 11.40
N GLY A 71 -29.40 -0.87 10.22
CA GLY A 71 -29.89 0.51 10.07
C GLY A 71 -28.81 1.58 10.23
N ARG A 72 -27.52 1.27 9.99
CA ARG A 72 -26.44 2.27 9.97
C ARG A 72 -26.40 2.98 8.63
N ASP A 73 -26.05 4.27 8.62
CA ASP A 73 -25.91 5.07 7.41
C ASP A 73 -24.68 4.65 6.58
N MET A 74 -24.92 4.14 5.38
CA MET A 74 -23.87 3.66 4.50
C MET A 74 -22.97 4.78 3.97
N LEU A 75 -23.47 6.01 3.78
CA LEU A 75 -22.64 7.15 3.38
C LEU A 75 -21.60 7.48 4.46
N SER A 76 -22.02 7.58 5.71
CA SER A 76 -21.12 7.82 6.84
C SER A 76 -20.08 6.71 6.99
N ARG A 77 -20.45 5.45 6.76
CA ARG A 77 -19.54 4.30 6.80
C ARG A 77 -18.53 4.34 5.66
N VAL A 78 -18.95 4.69 4.45
CA VAL A 78 -18.06 4.81 3.29
C VAL A 78 -17.04 5.94 3.48
N ILE A 79 -17.46 7.10 3.99
CA ILE A 79 -16.57 8.22 4.27
C ILE A 79 -15.53 7.86 5.34
N SER A 80 -15.91 7.13 6.39
CA SER A 80 -15.05 6.82 7.54
C SER A 80 -14.28 5.53 7.39
N GLY A 81 -14.77 4.57 6.60
CA GLY A 81 -14.23 3.21 6.51
C GLY A 81 -12.82 3.11 5.90
N GLY A 82 -12.36 4.15 5.21
CA GLY A 82 -11.00 4.25 4.69
C GLY A 82 -9.93 4.32 5.77
N GLY A 83 -10.27 4.79 6.99
CA GLY A 83 -9.30 4.97 8.07
C GLY A 83 -8.60 3.68 8.47
N THR A 84 -9.33 2.60 8.64
CA THR A 84 -8.80 1.28 8.97
C THR A 84 -7.90 0.74 7.85
N MET A 85 -8.37 0.82 6.60
CA MET A 85 -7.60 0.38 5.44
C MET A 85 -6.28 1.13 5.28
N LEU A 86 -6.31 2.46 5.44
CA LEU A 86 -5.11 3.31 5.38
C LEU A 86 -4.15 2.98 6.53
N GLN A 87 -4.63 2.79 7.75
CA GLN A 87 -3.79 2.41 8.89
C GLN A 87 -3.08 1.08 8.63
N VAL A 88 -3.81 0.07 8.17
CA VAL A 88 -3.22 -1.24 7.83
C VAL A 88 -2.17 -1.10 6.73
N ALA A 89 -2.47 -0.39 5.65
CA ALA A 89 -1.56 -0.20 4.53
C ALA A 89 -0.29 0.56 4.95
N VAL A 90 -0.42 1.68 5.69
CA VAL A 90 0.71 2.47 6.17
C VAL A 90 1.61 1.65 7.09
N LEU A 91 1.03 0.95 8.07
CA LEU A 91 1.81 0.13 9.00
C LEU A 91 2.50 -1.04 8.28
N SER A 92 1.81 -1.71 7.35
CA SER A 92 2.39 -2.81 6.57
C SER A 92 3.59 -2.34 5.75
N VAL A 93 3.41 -1.28 4.96
CA VAL A 93 4.46 -0.72 4.11
C VAL A 93 5.63 -0.21 4.94
N PHE A 94 5.36 0.45 6.07
CA PHE A 94 6.40 0.91 6.99
C PHE A 94 7.24 -0.25 7.52
N VAL A 95 6.62 -1.35 7.98
CA VAL A 95 7.34 -2.55 8.46
C VAL A 95 8.12 -3.21 7.33
N CYS A 96 7.53 -3.32 6.12
CA CYS A 96 8.23 -3.82 4.94
C CYS A 96 9.51 -3.03 4.64
N MET A 97 9.42 -1.70 4.66
CA MET A 97 10.57 -0.83 4.44
C MET A 97 11.60 -0.97 5.55
N LEU A 98 11.16 -0.99 6.81
CA LEU A 98 12.03 -1.08 7.98
C LEU A 98 12.84 -2.38 8.01
N VAL A 99 12.29 -3.48 7.49
CA VAL A 99 12.93 -4.80 7.49
C VAL A 99 13.55 -5.11 6.13
N GLY A 100 12.78 -4.98 5.04
CA GLY A 100 13.19 -5.40 3.70
C GLY A 100 14.33 -4.57 3.12
N VAL A 101 14.30 -3.25 3.34
CA VAL A 101 15.35 -2.35 2.83
C VAL A 101 16.71 -2.62 3.50
N PRO A 102 16.85 -2.64 4.84
CA PRO A 102 18.12 -2.95 5.49
C PRO A 102 18.63 -4.35 5.16
N LEU A 103 17.75 -5.36 5.11
CA LEU A 103 18.12 -6.72 4.73
C LEU A 103 18.68 -6.76 3.30
N GLY A 104 17.97 -6.12 2.34
CA GLY A 104 18.42 -6.02 0.96
C GLY A 104 19.75 -5.31 0.82
N LEU A 105 19.92 -4.16 1.48
CA LEU A 105 21.17 -3.39 1.46
C LEU A 105 22.34 -4.18 2.04
N PHE A 106 22.17 -4.70 3.27
CA PHE A 106 23.25 -5.32 4.00
C PHE A 106 23.68 -6.65 3.39
N SER A 107 22.73 -7.54 3.09
CA SER A 107 23.06 -8.88 2.57
C SER A 107 23.72 -8.80 1.20
N SER A 108 23.17 -7.98 0.30
CA SER A 108 23.68 -7.85 -1.09
C SER A 108 25.04 -7.18 -1.16
N TYR A 109 25.27 -6.18 -0.30
CA TYR A 109 26.57 -5.53 -0.24
C TYR A 109 27.64 -6.46 0.36
N THR A 110 27.28 -7.24 1.38
CA THR A 110 28.19 -8.21 2.01
C THR A 110 28.46 -9.38 1.07
N GLY A 111 27.46 -9.86 0.34
CA GLY A 111 27.57 -10.98 -0.59
C GLY A 111 27.80 -12.34 0.09
N GLY A 112 28.26 -13.30 -0.70
CA GLY A 112 28.65 -14.63 -0.21
C GLY A 112 27.52 -15.40 0.47
N LEU A 113 27.83 -16.06 1.59
CA LEU A 113 26.87 -16.90 2.33
C LEU A 113 25.74 -16.08 2.95
N VAL A 114 26.00 -14.84 3.37
CA VAL A 114 24.97 -13.97 3.97
C VAL A 114 23.88 -13.67 2.95
N ASP A 115 24.27 -13.25 1.74
CA ASP A 115 23.30 -12.96 0.68
C ASP A 115 22.55 -14.23 0.26
N ARG A 116 23.26 -15.36 0.11
CA ARG A 116 22.67 -16.63 -0.29
C ARG A 116 21.63 -17.12 0.73
N PHE A 117 21.95 -17.05 2.02
CA PHE A 117 21.04 -17.51 3.08
C PHE A 117 19.83 -16.59 3.21
N THR A 118 20.04 -15.26 3.20
CA THR A 118 18.94 -14.30 3.27
C THR A 118 18.01 -14.42 2.05
N SER A 119 18.58 -14.59 0.85
CA SER A 119 17.81 -14.81 -0.37
C SER A 119 16.96 -16.09 -0.29
N LEU A 120 17.54 -17.18 0.22
CA LEU A 120 16.81 -18.43 0.39
C LEU A 120 15.60 -18.28 1.32
N ILE A 121 15.73 -17.54 2.43
CA ILE A 121 14.60 -17.25 3.32
C ILE A 121 13.54 -16.43 2.60
N MET A 122 13.95 -15.34 1.91
CA MET A 122 13.01 -14.47 1.19
C MET A 122 12.30 -15.21 0.06
N ASP A 123 13.01 -16.08 -0.66
CA ASP A 123 12.44 -16.89 -1.73
C ASP A 123 11.47 -17.95 -1.17
N SER A 124 11.77 -18.51 0.00
CA SER A 124 10.86 -19.45 0.68
C SER A 124 9.55 -18.76 1.08
N VAL A 125 9.60 -17.55 1.62
CA VAL A 125 8.39 -16.77 1.95
C VAL A 125 7.61 -16.42 0.68
N TYR A 126 8.29 -16.01 -0.37
CA TYR A 126 7.67 -15.59 -1.64
C TYR A 126 7.08 -16.77 -2.45
N ALA A 127 7.48 -18.01 -2.16
CA ALA A 127 6.94 -19.20 -2.80
C ALA A 127 5.48 -19.49 -2.40
N PHE A 128 5.01 -18.93 -1.28
CA PHE A 128 3.62 -19.06 -0.86
C PHE A 128 2.73 -18.04 -1.58
N PRO A 129 1.49 -18.42 -1.97
CA PRO A 129 0.51 -17.44 -2.40
C PRO A 129 0.27 -16.40 -1.30
N GLY A 130 0.51 -15.10 -1.62
CA GLY A 130 0.58 -14.03 -0.61
C GLY A 130 -0.64 -13.96 0.30
N LEU A 131 -1.86 -13.98 -0.28
CA LEU A 131 -3.10 -13.94 0.50
C LEU A 131 -3.23 -15.17 1.43
N VAL A 132 -2.85 -16.37 0.98
CA VAL A 132 -2.91 -17.59 1.78
C VAL A 132 -1.96 -17.50 2.97
N LEU A 133 -0.73 -17.02 2.74
CA LEU A 133 0.24 -16.80 3.81
C LEU A 133 -0.25 -15.74 4.79
N ALA A 134 -0.80 -14.63 4.32
CA ALA A 134 -1.37 -13.59 5.18
C ALA A 134 -2.51 -14.13 6.05
N ILE A 135 -3.41 -14.96 5.51
CA ILE A 135 -4.47 -15.63 6.27
C ILE A 135 -3.87 -16.51 7.36
N ALA A 136 -2.91 -17.37 7.01
CA ALA A 136 -2.28 -18.28 7.96
C ALA A 136 -1.62 -17.54 9.13
N ILE A 137 -0.90 -16.46 8.85
CA ILE A 137 -0.26 -15.63 9.88
C ILE A 137 -1.31 -14.92 10.73
N THR A 138 -2.35 -14.34 10.10
CA THR A 138 -3.42 -13.64 10.83
C THR A 138 -4.22 -14.60 11.74
N LEU A 139 -4.41 -15.84 11.35
CA LEU A 139 -5.04 -16.86 12.19
C LEU A 139 -4.26 -17.13 13.48
N VAL A 140 -2.92 -17.12 13.40
CA VAL A 140 -2.05 -17.32 14.57
C VAL A 140 -1.97 -16.07 15.44
N LEU A 141 -1.81 -14.89 14.83
CA LEU A 141 -1.67 -13.61 15.55
C LEU A 141 -3.00 -13.09 16.11
N GLY A 142 -4.13 -13.51 15.53
CA GLY A 142 -5.46 -13.00 15.85
C GLY A 142 -5.85 -11.77 15.04
N ARG A 143 -7.09 -11.31 15.25
CA ARG A 143 -7.68 -10.16 14.54
C ARG A 143 -7.12 -8.83 15.07
N GLY A 144 -7.17 -7.80 14.24
CA GLY A 144 -6.80 -6.44 14.61
C GLY A 144 -5.87 -5.76 13.62
N VAL A 145 -5.85 -4.43 13.62
CA VAL A 145 -5.06 -3.60 12.70
C VAL A 145 -3.59 -3.99 12.71
N ILE A 146 -2.98 -4.08 13.89
CA ILE A 146 -1.55 -4.39 14.04
C ILE A 146 -1.22 -5.79 13.52
N ASN A 147 -2.01 -6.79 13.91
CA ASN A 147 -1.79 -8.18 13.52
C ASN A 147 -1.95 -8.38 12.01
N MET A 148 -2.98 -7.76 11.43
CA MET A 148 -3.17 -7.70 9.98
C MET A 148 -1.99 -7.04 9.28
N SER A 149 -1.55 -5.89 9.78
CA SER A 149 -0.42 -5.16 9.20
C SER A 149 0.87 -5.98 9.23
N LEU A 150 1.15 -6.67 10.33
CA LEU A 150 2.31 -7.57 10.46
C LEU A 150 2.20 -8.76 9.50
N SER A 151 1.02 -9.37 9.38
CA SER A 151 0.78 -10.48 8.46
C SER A 151 1.03 -10.08 7.01
N ILE A 152 0.52 -8.93 6.60
CA ILE A 152 0.73 -8.36 5.27
C ILE A 152 2.20 -8.00 5.07
N ALA A 153 2.84 -7.39 6.08
CA ALA A 153 4.25 -7.03 5.99
C ALA A 153 5.15 -8.24 5.73
N VAL A 154 4.96 -9.35 6.44
CA VAL A 154 5.76 -10.57 6.23
C VAL A 154 5.68 -11.04 4.78
N VAL A 155 4.50 -10.97 4.17
CA VAL A 155 4.28 -11.36 2.77
C VAL A 155 5.04 -10.48 1.80
N TYR A 156 5.13 -9.16 2.06
CA TYR A 156 5.70 -8.20 1.11
C TYR A 156 7.16 -7.79 1.39
N ILE A 157 7.75 -8.14 2.55
CA ILE A 157 9.19 -7.95 2.83
C ILE A 157 10.08 -8.50 1.69
N PRO A 158 9.84 -9.70 1.12
CA PRO A 158 10.66 -10.21 0.03
C PRO A 158 10.66 -9.34 -1.23
N SER A 159 9.56 -8.64 -1.51
CA SER A 159 9.47 -7.70 -2.65
C SER A 159 10.48 -6.56 -2.50
N TYR A 160 10.54 -5.91 -1.33
CA TYR A 160 11.55 -4.88 -1.03
C TYR A 160 12.96 -5.45 -1.10
N PHE A 161 13.18 -6.58 -0.44
CA PHE A 161 14.49 -7.24 -0.44
C PHE A 161 15.00 -7.47 -1.86
N ARG A 162 14.21 -8.05 -2.75
CA ARG A 162 14.61 -8.36 -4.12
C ARG A 162 14.97 -7.13 -4.95
N VAL A 163 14.14 -6.09 -4.89
CA VAL A 163 14.36 -4.86 -5.64
C VAL A 163 15.63 -4.17 -5.13
N ILE A 164 15.79 -4.04 -3.81
CA ILE A 164 16.98 -3.43 -3.22
C ILE A 164 18.23 -4.25 -3.53
N ARG A 165 18.13 -5.56 -3.42
CA ARG A 165 19.22 -6.49 -3.76
C ARG A 165 19.71 -6.30 -5.19
N SER A 166 18.81 -6.26 -6.16
CA SER A 166 19.13 -6.03 -7.56
C SER A 166 19.82 -4.69 -7.78
N GLN A 167 19.32 -3.61 -7.18
CA GLN A 167 19.92 -2.28 -7.28
C GLN A 167 21.31 -2.23 -6.64
N VAL A 168 21.50 -2.84 -5.47
CA VAL A 168 22.80 -2.87 -4.80
C VAL A 168 23.85 -3.59 -5.63
N PHE A 169 23.51 -4.70 -6.30
CA PHE A 169 24.43 -5.39 -7.19
C PHE A 169 24.90 -4.50 -8.34
N SER A 170 24.00 -3.72 -8.95
CA SER A 170 24.37 -2.80 -10.02
C SER A 170 25.19 -1.61 -9.51
N ILE A 171 24.83 -1.05 -8.35
CA ILE A 171 25.48 0.16 -7.83
C ILE A 171 26.88 -0.14 -7.27
N LYS A 172 27.10 -1.28 -6.63
CA LYS A 172 28.40 -1.60 -6.01
C LYS A 172 29.55 -1.74 -7.02
N GLU A 173 29.25 -1.98 -8.29
CA GLU A 173 30.20 -2.11 -9.40
C GLU A 173 30.50 -0.77 -10.10
N LEU A 174 29.92 0.33 -9.64
CA LEU A 174 30.14 1.65 -10.21
C LEU A 174 31.50 2.21 -9.75
N PRO A 175 32.26 2.89 -10.63
CA PRO A 175 33.64 3.34 -10.36
C PRO A 175 33.80 4.20 -9.11
N TYR A 176 32.80 5.04 -8.78
CA TYR A 176 32.85 5.89 -7.59
C TYR A 176 32.69 5.10 -6.27
N VAL A 177 32.00 3.94 -6.32
CA VAL A 177 31.85 3.03 -5.16
C VAL A 177 33.15 2.25 -4.98
N GLU A 178 33.74 1.79 -6.07
CA GLU A 178 35.07 1.11 -6.06
C GLU A 178 36.14 2.05 -5.53
N ALA A 179 36.19 3.30 -6.01
CA ALA A 179 37.12 4.31 -5.52
C ALA A 179 36.95 4.58 -4.02
N ALA A 180 35.71 4.66 -3.51
CA ALA A 180 35.48 4.82 -2.09
C ALA A 180 35.98 3.62 -1.27
N ASN A 181 35.78 2.39 -1.77
CA ASN A 181 36.31 1.18 -1.15
C ASN A 181 37.86 1.14 -1.18
N ALA A 182 38.48 1.50 -2.31
CA ALA A 182 39.93 1.59 -2.45
C ALA A 182 40.55 2.64 -1.52
N ALA A 183 39.85 3.74 -1.27
CA ALA A 183 40.22 4.78 -0.30
C ALA A 183 40.00 4.34 1.17
N GLY A 184 39.60 3.10 1.43
CA GLY A 184 39.43 2.56 2.79
C GLY A 184 38.14 2.99 3.49
N ALA A 185 37.12 3.42 2.76
CA ALA A 185 35.83 3.80 3.37
C ALA A 185 35.16 2.61 4.09
N LYS A 186 34.65 2.84 5.30
CA LYS A 186 33.96 1.80 6.06
C LYS A 186 32.66 1.36 5.32
N LYS A 187 32.33 0.07 5.34
CA LYS A 187 31.11 -0.48 4.71
C LYS A 187 29.84 0.34 5.03
N ARG A 188 29.64 0.74 6.28
CA ARG A 188 28.51 1.58 6.70
C ARG A 188 28.48 2.93 5.96
N THR A 189 29.66 3.55 5.76
CA THR A 189 29.76 4.83 5.04
C THR A 189 29.41 4.64 3.56
N VAL A 190 29.92 3.57 2.94
CA VAL A 190 29.60 3.26 1.54
C VAL A 190 28.11 3.01 1.38
N LEU A 191 27.51 2.17 2.22
CA LEU A 191 26.07 1.89 2.17
C LEU A 191 25.22 3.16 2.37
N SER A 192 25.52 4.00 3.37
CA SER A 192 24.67 5.15 3.70
C SER A 192 24.86 6.35 2.78
N ARG A 193 26.07 6.58 2.26
CA ARG A 193 26.40 7.79 1.47
C ARG A 193 26.41 7.56 -0.04
N TYR A 194 26.71 6.35 -0.47
CA TYR A 194 26.89 6.04 -1.89
C TYR A 194 25.81 5.09 -2.43
N VAL A 195 25.40 4.07 -1.67
CA VAL A 195 24.43 3.07 -2.14
C VAL A 195 22.99 3.52 -1.86
N LEU A 196 22.64 3.75 -0.61
CA LEU A 196 21.26 4.07 -0.19
C LEU A 196 20.66 5.26 -0.95
N PRO A 197 21.35 6.40 -1.17
CA PRO A 197 20.75 7.52 -1.90
C PRO A 197 20.39 7.18 -3.34
N ASN A 198 21.13 6.27 -3.98
CA ASN A 198 20.86 5.82 -5.34
C ASN A 198 19.74 4.76 -5.43
N VAL A 199 19.45 4.08 -4.32
CA VAL A 199 18.36 3.09 -4.22
C VAL A 199 17.04 3.74 -3.79
N LEU A 200 17.07 4.93 -3.18
CA LEU A 200 15.87 5.64 -2.72
C LEU A 200 14.74 5.76 -3.76
N PRO A 201 15.01 6.11 -5.03
CA PRO A 201 13.97 6.17 -6.05
C PRO A 201 13.22 4.84 -6.20
N SER A 202 13.95 3.72 -6.23
CA SER A 202 13.35 2.39 -6.34
C SER A 202 12.55 2.01 -5.09
N ILE A 203 12.99 2.43 -3.89
CA ILE A 203 12.23 2.23 -2.65
C ILE A 203 10.87 2.93 -2.72
N VAL A 204 10.83 4.17 -3.21
CA VAL A 204 9.58 4.93 -3.34
C VAL A 204 8.61 4.25 -4.32
N VAL A 205 9.11 3.79 -5.46
CA VAL A 205 8.29 3.06 -6.46
C VAL A 205 7.69 1.80 -5.84
N VAL A 206 8.53 0.95 -5.23
CA VAL A 206 8.07 -0.30 -4.60
C VAL A 206 7.09 -0.01 -3.47
N ALA A 207 7.34 1.01 -2.65
CA ALA A 207 6.43 1.41 -1.58
C ALA A 207 5.05 1.80 -2.13
N THR A 208 5.01 2.57 -3.21
CA THR A 208 3.74 3.01 -3.81
C THR A 208 2.92 1.84 -4.35
N VAL A 209 3.55 0.90 -5.06
CA VAL A 209 2.89 -0.32 -5.54
C VAL A 209 2.41 -1.18 -4.36
N ASN A 210 3.26 -1.37 -3.36
CA ASN A 210 2.89 -2.18 -2.18
C ASN A 210 1.78 -1.54 -1.32
N PHE A 211 1.54 -0.24 -1.40
CA PHE A 211 0.33 0.35 -0.81
C PHE A 211 -0.94 -0.22 -1.45
N ALA A 212 -1.00 -0.31 -2.79
CA ALA A 212 -2.13 -0.90 -3.50
C ALA A 212 -2.32 -2.37 -3.11
N ASP A 213 -1.23 -3.15 -3.12
CA ASP A 213 -1.24 -4.56 -2.76
C ASP A 213 -1.68 -4.78 -1.30
N ALA A 214 -1.20 -3.95 -0.37
CA ALA A 214 -1.57 -4.03 1.05
C ALA A 214 -3.06 -3.73 1.25
N ILE A 215 -3.63 -2.74 0.53
CA ILE A 215 -5.05 -2.40 0.58
C ILE A 215 -5.89 -3.58 0.07
N LEU A 216 -5.53 -4.16 -1.08
CA LEU A 216 -6.25 -5.30 -1.66
C LEU A 216 -6.14 -6.55 -0.76
N THR A 217 -4.97 -6.79 -0.19
CA THR A 217 -4.76 -7.91 0.74
C THR A 217 -5.54 -7.71 2.05
N ALA A 218 -5.55 -6.48 2.60
CA ALA A 218 -6.34 -6.15 3.78
C ALA A 218 -7.84 -6.32 3.52
N ALA A 219 -8.33 -5.86 2.36
CA ALA A 219 -9.71 -6.07 1.95
C ALA A 219 -10.04 -7.57 1.84
N GLY A 220 -9.14 -8.37 1.24
CA GLY A 220 -9.27 -9.81 1.13
C GLY A 220 -9.31 -10.52 2.49
N LEU A 221 -8.42 -10.16 3.41
CA LEU A 221 -8.40 -10.69 4.79
C LEU A 221 -9.71 -10.37 5.52
N THR A 222 -10.15 -9.12 5.44
CA THR A 222 -11.40 -8.70 6.09
C THR A 222 -12.61 -9.37 5.44
N PHE A 223 -12.62 -9.53 4.12
CA PHE A 223 -13.68 -10.22 3.37
C PHE A 223 -13.86 -11.69 3.80
N ILE A 224 -12.79 -12.35 4.22
CA ILE A 224 -12.82 -13.73 4.76
C ILE A 224 -13.17 -13.72 6.26
N GLY A 225 -13.28 -12.54 6.89
CA GLY A 225 -13.62 -12.41 8.31
C GLY A 225 -12.41 -12.33 9.24
N MET A 226 -11.20 -12.13 8.71
CA MET A 226 -9.95 -11.97 9.46
C MET A 226 -9.63 -10.50 9.77
N GLY A 227 -10.58 -9.60 9.55
CA GLY A 227 -10.42 -8.16 9.69
C GLY A 227 -10.48 -7.64 11.13
N VAL A 228 -10.83 -6.37 11.24
CA VAL A 228 -10.97 -5.64 12.52
C VAL A 228 -12.30 -5.96 13.21
N LEU A 229 -12.49 -5.47 14.43
CA LEU A 229 -13.71 -5.67 15.21
C LEU A 229 -14.94 -5.05 14.54
N VAL A 230 -16.11 -5.69 14.71
CA VAL A 230 -17.39 -5.42 14.03
C VAL A 230 -17.91 -3.98 14.15
N ASN A 231 -17.52 -3.25 15.18
CA ASN A 231 -18.07 -1.90 15.46
C ASN A 231 -17.27 -0.76 14.82
N VAL A 232 -16.15 -1.05 14.17
CA VAL A 232 -15.32 -0.04 13.50
C VAL A 232 -15.74 0.07 12.05
N PRO A 233 -15.95 1.29 11.49
CA PRO A 233 -16.17 1.45 10.06
C PRO A 233 -14.98 0.90 9.28
N ASP A 234 -15.24 -0.04 8.38
CA ASP A 234 -14.22 -0.71 7.57
C ASP A 234 -14.82 -1.19 6.26
N TRP A 235 -14.26 -0.78 5.13
CA TRP A 235 -14.79 -1.14 3.81
C TRP A 235 -14.76 -2.65 3.55
N GLY A 236 -13.75 -3.37 4.04
CA GLY A 236 -13.68 -4.82 3.89
C GLY A 236 -14.75 -5.54 4.71
N TRP A 237 -15.06 -5.04 5.91
CA TRP A 237 -16.18 -5.54 6.70
C TRP A 237 -17.52 -5.31 5.99
N ASP A 238 -17.72 -4.10 5.45
CA ASP A 238 -18.95 -3.77 4.72
C ASP A 238 -19.11 -4.64 3.47
N LEU A 239 -18.01 -4.96 2.76
CA LEU A 239 -18.02 -5.95 1.68
C LEU A 239 -18.46 -7.33 2.16
N THR A 240 -17.94 -7.80 3.29
CA THR A 240 -18.29 -9.11 3.87
C THR A 240 -19.77 -9.18 4.22
N ASN A 241 -20.29 -8.13 4.84
CA ASN A 241 -21.70 -8.02 5.20
C ASN A 241 -22.56 -7.89 3.94
N GLY A 242 -22.21 -7.00 3.03
CA GLY A 242 -22.92 -6.76 1.79
C GLY A 242 -23.06 -8.02 0.92
N ARG A 243 -22.03 -8.89 0.89
CA ARG A 243 -22.12 -10.18 0.20
C ARG A 243 -23.28 -11.06 0.67
N ARG A 244 -23.54 -11.07 1.97
CA ARG A 244 -24.66 -11.83 2.57
C ARG A 244 -26.02 -11.25 2.21
N LEU A 245 -26.07 -9.95 1.92
CA LEU A 245 -27.27 -9.18 1.64
C LEU A 245 -27.61 -9.07 0.15
N LEU A 246 -26.71 -9.49 -0.74
CA LEU A 246 -26.95 -9.47 -2.19
C LEU A 246 -28.22 -10.23 -2.61
N PRO A 247 -28.53 -11.43 -2.06
CA PRO A 247 -29.76 -12.13 -2.42
C PRO A 247 -31.05 -11.37 -2.07
N SER A 248 -31.01 -10.43 -1.09
CA SER A 248 -32.14 -9.56 -0.75
C SER A 248 -32.27 -8.32 -1.65
N GLY A 249 -31.37 -8.16 -2.65
CA GLY A 249 -31.35 -7.01 -3.54
C GLY A 249 -30.61 -5.79 -2.97
N SER A 250 -29.99 -5.88 -1.79
CA SER A 250 -29.33 -4.76 -1.09
C SER A 250 -27.89 -4.53 -1.61
N TRP A 251 -27.75 -4.29 -2.91
CA TRP A 251 -26.47 -4.16 -3.64
C TRP A 251 -25.61 -2.99 -3.16
N TRP A 252 -26.20 -1.92 -2.62
CA TRP A 252 -25.52 -0.70 -2.20
C TRP A 252 -24.55 -0.94 -1.04
N VAL A 253 -24.84 -1.94 -0.18
CA VAL A 253 -24.00 -2.27 0.98
C VAL A 253 -22.64 -2.81 0.56
N ILE A 254 -22.54 -3.44 -0.61
CA ILE A 254 -21.28 -3.95 -1.15
C ILE A 254 -20.67 -3.01 -2.21
N ALA A 255 -21.50 -2.37 -3.03
CA ALA A 255 -21.03 -1.62 -4.19
C ALA A 255 -20.22 -0.37 -3.80
N PHE A 256 -20.70 0.43 -2.85
CA PHE A 256 -20.02 1.66 -2.47
C PHE A 256 -18.70 1.43 -1.74
N PRO A 257 -18.60 0.57 -0.70
CA PRO A 257 -17.30 0.25 -0.10
C PRO A 257 -16.34 -0.41 -1.09
N GLY A 258 -16.84 -1.31 -1.96
CA GLY A 258 -16.04 -1.95 -3.00
C GLY A 258 -15.46 -0.95 -3.99
N LEU A 259 -16.24 0.02 -4.42
CA LEU A 259 -15.77 1.10 -5.28
C LEU A 259 -14.65 1.92 -4.62
N MET A 260 -14.76 2.22 -3.33
CA MET A 260 -13.73 2.98 -2.61
C MET A 260 -12.42 2.21 -2.52
N ILE A 261 -12.46 0.90 -2.29
CA ILE A 261 -11.26 0.05 -2.28
C ILE A 261 -10.60 0.07 -3.67
N ILE A 262 -11.39 -0.10 -4.74
CA ILE A 262 -10.89 -0.07 -6.12
C ILE A 262 -10.25 1.29 -6.43
N LEU A 263 -10.91 2.39 -6.11
CA LEU A 263 -10.41 3.74 -6.36
C LEU A 263 -9.11 4.01 -5.59
N LEU A 264 -9.02 3.60 -4.32
CA LEU A 264 -7.83 3.80 -3.51
C LEU A 264 -6.65 2.96 -4.04
N ALA A 265 -6.87 1.69 -4.37
CA ALA A 265 -5.85 0.82 -4.96
C ALA A 265 -5.41 1.35 -6.33
N LEU A 266 -6.36 1.76 -7.19
CA LEU A 266 -6.07 2.35 -8.49
C LEU A 266 -5.22 3.62 -8.36
N GLY A 267 -5.54 4.50 -7.41
CA GLY A 267 -4.77 5.71 -7.15
C GLY A 267 -3.29 5.41 -6.84
N PHE A 268 -3.01 4.47 -5.97
CA PHE A 268 -1.65 4.04 -5.65
C PHE A 268 -0.97 3.33 -6.84
N THR A 269 -1.69 2.47 -7.58
CA THR A 269 -1.15 1.79 -8.76
C THR A 269 -0.71 2.80 -9.83
N LEU A 270 -1.57 3.76 -10.17
CA LEU A 270 -1.25 4.81 -11.15
C LEU A 270 -0.04 5.67 -10.71
N MET A 271 0.04 6.00 -9.41
CA MET A 271 1.22 6.67 -8.88
C MET A 271 2.49 5.83 -9.04
N GLY A 272 2.41 4.54 -8.72
CA GLY A 272 3.55 3.62 -8.80
C GLY A 272 4.04 3.43 -10.23
N GLU A 273 3.13 3.22 -11.19
CA GLU A 273 3.45 3.11 -12.62
C GLU A 273 4.10 4.40 -13.15
N GLY A 274 3.47 5.54 -12.92
CA GLY A 274 4.01 6.80 -13.37
C GLY A 274 5.37 7.13 -12.72
N LEU A 275 5.56 6.87 -11.44
CA LEU A 275 6.86 7.03 -10.77
C LEU A 275 7.91 6.07 -11.32
N SER A 276 7.54 4.83 -11.59
CA SER A 276 8.45 3.83 -12.18
C SER A 276 8.97 4.27 -13.53
N GLU A 277 8.09 4.82 -14.39
CA GLU A 277 8.47 5.33 -15.71
C GLU A 277 9.34 6.59 -15.60
N LEU A 278 8.97 7.54 -14.73
CA LEU A 278 9.72 8.79 -14.54
C LEU A 278 11.11 8.60 -13.92
N LEU A 279 11.29 7.56 -13.12
CA LEU A 279 12.56 7.27 -12.43
C LEU A 279 13.42 6.25 -13.18
N ASN A 280 12.97 5.75 -14.35
CA ASN A 280 13.73 4.83 -15.19
C ASN A 280 14.63 5.61 -16.16
N PRO A 281 15.96 5.64 -15.97
CA PRO A 281 16.87 6.45 -16.79
C PRO A 281 16.99 5.97 -18.23
N LYS A 282 16.57 4.74 -18.55
CA LYS A 282 16.68 4.17 -19.91
C LYS A 282 15.72 4.78 -20.94
N LEU A 283 14.68 5.48 -20.49
CA LEU A 283 13.69 6.11 -21.39
C LEU A 283 14.11 7.53 -21.82
N GLU A 284 15.06 8.18 -21.11
CA GLU A 284 15.60 9.50 -21.52
C GLU A 284 16.56 9.41 -22.72
N GLU A 285 17.17 8.26 -23.00
CA GLU A 285 18.14 8.09 -24.11
C GLU A 285 17.47 7.77 -25.46
N GLY A 286 16.23 7.33 -25.49
CA GLY A 286 15.48 6.98 -26.73
C GLY A 286 14.75 8.14 -27.40
N GLY A 287 14.80 9.32 -26.85
CA GLY A 287 14.08 10.52 -27.32
C GLY A 287 14.94 11.62 -27.96
N LYS A 288 16.19 11.31 -28.33
CA LYS A 288 17.07 12.23 -29.10
C LYS A 288 17.26 11.76 -30.52
#